data_2cc69ce5ab88b0ea28f30bc8ebf93504
#
_entry.id   2cc69ce5ab88b0ea28f30bc8ebf93504
#
_cell.length_a   1.000
_cell.length_b   1.000
_cell.length_c   1.000
_cell.angle_alpha   90.00
_cell.angle_beta   90.00
_cell.angle_gamma   90.00
#
_symmetry.space_group_name_H-M   'P 1'
#
loop_
_entity.id
_entity.type
_entity.pdbx_description
1 polymer ?
#
loop_
_entity_poly.entity_id
_entity_poly.type
_entity_poly.pdbx_seq_one_letter_code
_entity_poly.pdbx_strand_id
1 'polypeptide(L)'
;MKIRNVLKEFEAHVHPAQAGGATQGKSEWKHYGDGTYRFKISVRNIPLSDNSKIDVMLDGIRIAQLVVRNNKAKFDIENNMSLGIPTVRVGQKLQINSGQTVLADGQYIEE
;
A
#
# COMPACT_ATOMS: atom_id res chain seq x y z
N MET A 1 4.52 -28.62 8.38
CA MET A 1 4.31 -27.29 7.78
C MET A 1 2.92 -26.78 8.12
N LYS A 2 2.87 -25.58 8.63
CA LYS A 2 1.58 -24.98 9.00
C LYS A 2 0.99 -24.28 7.76
N ILE A 3 -0.22 -24.69 7.40
CA ILE A 3 -0.92 -24.11 6.26
C ILE A 3 -1.89 -23.06 6.81
N ARG A 4 -1.79 -21.85 6.29
CA ARG A 4 -2.71 -20.76 6.63
C ARG A 4 -3.74 -20.61 5.54
N ASN A 5 -5.01 -20.52 5.93
CA ASN A 5 -6.07 -20.21 5.00
C ASN A 5 -6.25 -18.71 4.91
N VAL A 6 -6.34 -18.19 3.71
CA VAL A 6 -6.67 -16.78 3.49
C VAL A 6 -8.18 -16.64 3.59
N LEU A 7 -8.65 -15.89 4.59
CA LEU A 7 -10.09 -15.65 4.79
C LEU A 7 -10.59 -14.50 3.94
N LYS A 8 -9.78 -13.42 3.85
CA LYS A 8 -10.09 -12.25 3.03
C LYS A 8 -8.83 -11.74 2.40
N GLU A 9 -8.94 -11.27 1.17
CA GLU A 9 -7.83 -10.71 0.43
C GLU A 9 -8.33 -9.55 -0.41
N PHE A 10 -7.70 -8.39 -0.22
CA PHE A 10 -7.96 -7.20 -1.02
C PHE A 10 -6.69 -6.78 -1.70
N GLU A 11 -6.83 -6.24 -2.90
CA GLU A 11 -5.70 -5.80 -3.71
C GLU A 11 -6.03 -4.45 -4.30
N ALA A 12 -5.03 -3.56 -4.36
CA ALA A 12 -5.14 -2.29 -5.06
C ALA A 12 -3.95 -2.12 -5.97
N HIS A 13 -4.21 -1.71 -7.21
CA HIS A 13 -3.17 -1.23 -8.11
C HIS A 13 -3.26 0.29 -8.13
N VAL A 14 -2.13 0.96 -7.94
CA VAL A 14 -2.06 2.41 -8.06
C VAL A 14 -1.39 2.77 -9.38
N HIS A 15 -1.98 3.75 -10.05
CA HIS A 15 -1.54 4.23 -11.36
C HIS A 15 -1.19 5.70 -11.26
N PRO A 16 -0.40 6.23 -12.22
CA PRO A 16 -0.04 7.64 -12.18
C PRO A 16 -1.27 8.54 -12.08
N ALA A 17 -1.26 9.43 -11.10
CA ALA A 17 -2.36 10.36 -10.86
C ALA A 17 -2.26 11.61 -11.74
N GLN A 18 -1.09 11.85 -12.35
CA GLN A 18 -0.82 13.03 -13.14
C GLN A 18 -0.47 12.65 -14.58
N ALA A 19 -0.85 13.50 -15.53
CA ALA A 19 -0.51 13.32 -16.93
C ALA A 19 1.02 13.26 -17.09
N GLY A 20 1.50 12.24 -17.81
CA GLY A 20 2.93 12.03 -18.00
C GLY A 20 3.66 11.41 -16.82
N GLY A 21 2.97 11.12 -15.72
CA GLY A 21 3.55 10.43 -14.58
C GLY A 21 3.82 8.97 -14.86
N ALA A 22 4.72 8.37 -14.07
CA ALA A 22 5.13 6.98 -14.24
C ALA A 22 5.02 6.16 -12.95
N THR A 23 4.68 6.78 -11.83
CA THR A 23 4.61 6.11 -10.54
C THR A 23 3.49 5.08 -10.52
N GLN A 24 3.84 3.84 -10.20
CA GLN A 24 2.91 2.72 -10.14
C GLN A 24 3.19 1.87 -8.91
N GLY A 25 2.22 1.11 -8.49
CA GLY A 25 2.43 0.21 -7.38
C GLY A 25 1.28 -0.76 -7.18
N LYS A 26 1.47 -1.62 -6.19
CA LYS A 26 0.50 -2.63 -5.82
C LYS A 26 0.47 -2.74 -4.30
N SER A 27 -0.72 -2.87 -3.75
CA SER A 27 -0.91 -3.16 -2.33
C SER A 27 -1.75 -4.41 -2.17
N GLU A 28 -1.42 -5.21 -1.16
CA GLU A 28 -2.18 -6.39 -0.79
C GLU A 28 -2.49 -6.33 0.71
N TRP A 29 -3.71 -6.70 1.05
CA TRP A 29 -4.14 -6.86 2.43
C TRP A 29 -4.76 -8.23 2.58
N LYS A 30 -4.32 -8.99 3.57
CA LYS A 30 -4.78 -10.35 3.80
C LYS A 30 -5.13 -10.56 5.26
N HIS A 31 -6.20 -11.30 5.48
CA HIS A 31 -6.58 -11.80 6.78
C HIS A 31 -6.56 -13.34 6.72
N TYR A 32 -5.77 -13.94 7.57
CA TYR A 32 -5.58 -15.40 7.61
C TYR A 32 -6.42 -16.06 8.69
N GLY A 33 -6.71 -17.35 8.51
CA GLY A 33 -7.50 -18.13 9.45
C GLY A 33 -6.86 -18.33 10.82
N ASP A 34 -5.54 -18.12 10.93
CA ASP A 34 -4.84 -18.19 12.21
C ASP A 34 -4.92 -16.88 13.02
N GLY A 35 -5.67 -15.90 12.53
CA GLY A 35 -5.82 -14.60 13.18
C GLY A 35 -4.79 -13.56 12.83
N THR A 36 -3.85 -13.87 11.92
CA THR A 36 -2.86 -12.91 11.46
C THR A 36 -3.39 -12.07 10.31
N TYR A 37 -2.82 -10.88 10.16
CA TYR A 37 -3.07 -9.94 9.08
C TYR A 37 -1.75 -9.61 8.40
N ARG A 38 -1.80 -9.36 7.11
CA ARG A 38 -0.64 -8.89 6.36
C ARG A 38 -1.03 -7.69 5.52
N PHE A 39 -0.19 -6.65 5.57
CA PHE A 39 -0.30 -5.49 4.71
C PHE A 39 1.02 -5.32 3.96
N LYS A 40 0.96 -5.28 2.65
CA LYS A 40 2.12 -5.15 1.80
C LYS A 40 1.85 -4.08 0.76
N ILE A 41 2.84 -3.22 0.52
CA ILE A 41 2.79 -2.24 -0.55
C ILE A 41 4.16 -2.13 -1.21
N SER A 42 4.16 -2.04 -2.53
CA SER A 42 5.35 -1.84 -3.34
C SER A 42 5.06 -0.77 -4.37
N VAL A 43 5.90 0.25 -4.43
CA VAL A 43 5.74 1.39 -5.36
C VAL A 43 7.03 1.54 -6.16
N ARG A 44 6.91 1.82 -7.45
CA ARG A 44 8.04 1.98 -8.35
C ARG A 44 7.90 3.22 -9.20
N ASN A 45 8.99 3.59 -9.85
CA ASN A 45 9.07 4.77 -10.74
C ASN A 45 8.70 6.05 -9.99
N ILE A 46 9.22 6.18 -8.78
CA ILE A 46 8.99 7.36 -7.94
C ILE A 46 10.00 8.42 -8.36
N PRO A 47 9.54 9.62 -8.82
CA PRO A 47 10.43 10.66 -9.34
C PRO A 47 11.06 11.50 -8.23
N LEU A 48 11.63 10.85 -7.22
CA LEU A 48 12.22 11.51 -6.06
C LEU A 48 13.60 10.90 -5.79
N SER A 49 14.47 11.71 -5.19
CA SER A 49 15.81 11.27 -4.81
C SER A 49 15.75 10.28 -3.63
N ASP A 50 16.84 9.53 -3.46
CA ASP A 50 16.99 8.64 -2.32
C ASP A 50 16.83 9.39 -1.02
N ASN A 51 16.27 8.72 -0.03
CA ASN A 51 15.94 9.26 1.29
C ASN A 51 14.73 10.20 1.33
N SER A 52 14.12 10.50 0.19
CA SER A 52 12.85 11.21 0.18
C SER A 52 11.77 10.34 0.82
N LYS A 53 10.78 10.98 1.43
CA LYS A 53 9.67 10.28 2.07
C LYS A 53 8.42 10.44 1.25
N ILE A 54 7.64 9.36 1.17
CA ILE A 54 6.31 9.39 0.57
C ILE A 54 5.30 8.88 1.58
N ASP A 55 4.09 9.38 1.48
CA ASP A 55 3.00 9.00 2.36
C ASP A 55 2.05 8.04 1.66
N VAL A 56 1.66 6.99 2.36
CA VAL A 56 0.61 6.07 1.93
C VAL A 56 -0.68 6.51 2.60
N MET A 57 -1.67 6.89 1.81
CA MET A 57 -2.94 7.43 2.29
C MET A 57 -4.07 6.47 1.99
N LEU A 58 -4.90 6.20 2.97
CA LEU A 58 -6.11 5.39 2.83
C LEU A 58 -7.31 6.28 3.16
N ASP A 59 -8.13 6.56 2.15
CA ASP A 59 -9.28 7.47 2.27
C ASP A 59 -8.90 8.81 2.93
N GLY A 60 -7.73 9.36 2.54
CA GLY A 60 -7.27 10.65 3.04
C GLY A 60 -6.55 10.61 4.37
N ILE A 61 -6.37 9.44 4.96
CA ILE A 61 -5.66 9.27 6.24
C ILE A 61 -4.31 8.58 5.97
N ARG A 62 -3.22 9.17 6.48
CA ARG A 62 -1.91 8.55 6.34
C ARG A 62 -1.84 7.29 7.19
N ILE A 63 -1.55 6.15 6.54
CA ILE A 63 -1.41 4.87 7.23
C ILE A 63 0.04 4.41 7.28
N ALA A 64 0.93 4.97 6.46
CA ALA A 64 2.35 4.63 6.47
C ALA A 64 3.15 5.75 5.82
N GLN A 65 4.43 5.80 6.15
CA GLN A 65 5.40 6.66 5.48
C GLN A 65 6.57 5.80 5.03
N LEU A 66 6.96 5.92 3.76
CA LEU A 66 7.99 5.09 3.16
C LEU A 66 9.16 5.95 2.72
N VAL A 67 10.34 5.35 2.69
CA VAL A 67 11.57 6.00 2.23
C VAL A 67 11.89 5.51 0.83
N VAL A 68 12.16 6.44 -0.08
CA VAL A 68 12.50 6.15 -1.47
C VAL A 68 13.96 5.69 -1.57
N ARG A 69 14.17 4.60 -2.31
CA ARG A 69 15.50 4.06 -2.65
C ARG A 69 15.46 3.56 -4.09
N ASN A 70 16.34 4.06 -4.92
CA ASN A 70 16.40 3.66 -6.34
C ASN A 70 15.04 3.83 -7.04
N ASN A 71 14.37 4.95 -6.76
CA ASN A 71 13.04 5.27 -7.31
C ASN A 71 11.95 4.26 -6.92
N LYS A 72 12.15 3.53 -5.83
CA LYS A 72 11.20 2.52 -5.32
C LYS A 72 11.00 2.70 -3.82
N ALA A 73 9.87 2.22 -3.34
CA ALA A 73 9.61 2.12 -1.91
C ALA A 73 8.71 0.92 -1.66
N LYS A 74 8.92 0.25 -0.54
CA LYS A 74 8.11 -0.91 -0.18
C LYS A 74 7.95 -1.02 1.33
N PHE A 75 6.86 -1.66 1.72
CA PHE A 75 6.56 -1.93 3.11
C PHE A 75 5.80 -3.26 3.18
N ASP A 76 6.17 -4.10 4.15
CA ASP A 76 5.53 -5.40 4.34
C ASP A 76 5.49 -5.66 5.84
N ILE A 77 4.29 -5.78 6.37
CA ILE A 77 4.09 -6.08 7.79
C ILE A 77 3.09 -7.21 7.94
N GLU A 78 3.42 -8.16 8.81
CA GLU A 78 2.54 -9.25 9.18
C GLU A 78 2.48 -9.30 10.70
N ASN A 79 1.27 -9.34 11.26
CA ASN A 79 1.11 -9.29 12.70
C ASN A 79 -0.23 -9.89 13.12
N ASN A 80 -0.31 -10.27 14.39
CA ASN A 80 -1.56 -10.69 15.01
C ASN A 80 -2.37 -9.46 15.41
N MET A 81 -3.68 -9.61 15.46
CA MET A 81 -4.58 -8.61 16.06
C MET A 81 -4.51 -7.24 15.40
N SER A 82 -4.13 -7.17 14.16
CA SER A 82 -4.06 -5.93 13.36
C SER A 82 -3.19 -4.81 13.96
N LEU A 83 -2.26 -5.13 14.86
CA LEU A 83 -1.34 -4.14 15.41
C LEU A 83 -0.42 -3.59 14.31
N GLY A 84 -0.49 -2.29 14.06
CA GLY A 84 0.31 -1.64 13.01
C GLY A 84 -0.19 -1.94 11.60
N ILE A 85 -1.28 -2.70 11.46
CA ILE A 85 -1.87 -3.03 10.17
C ILE A 85 -3.18 -2.27 10.01
N PRO A 86 -3.35 -1.48 8.94
CA PRO A 86 -4.59 -0.75 8.74
C PRO A 86 -5.76 -1.69 8.45
N THR A 87 -6.96 -1.26 8.79
CA THR A 87 -8.18 -1.94 8.37
C THR A 87 -8.51 -1.50 6.95
N VAL A 88 -8.54 -2.44 6.03
CA VAL A 88 -8.80 -2.18 4.62
C VAL A 88 -10.15 -2.75 4.23
N ARG A 89 -10.88 -2.03 3.38
CA ARG A 89 -12.18 -2.45 2.84
C ARG A 89 -12.20 -2.24 1.34
N VAL A 90 -13.03 -3.02 0.67
CA VAL A 90 -13.30 -2.86 -0.76
C VAL A 90 -13.81 -1.45 -1.04
N GLY A 91 -13.27 -0.85 -2.09
CA GLY A 91 -13.68 0.49 -2.53
C GLY A 91 -12.91 1.62 -1.88
N GLN A 92 -12.12 1.36 -0.84
CA GLN A 92 -11.30 2.41 -0.24
C GLN A 92 -10.23 2.90 -1.20
N LYS A 93 -10.00 4.20 -1.19
CA LYS A 93 -9.03 4.85 -2.07
C LYS A 93 -7.64 4.81 -1.46
N LEU A 94 -6.70 4.31 -2.24
CA LEU A 94 -5.29 4.28 -1.88
C LEU A 94 -4.56 5.35 -2.68
N GLN A 95 -3.79 6.22 -2.00
CA GLN A 95 -3.00 7.26 -2.65
C GLN A 95 -1.57 7.21 -2.16
N ILE A 96 -0.66 7.51 -3.08
CA ILE A 96 0.76 7.67 -2.79
C ILE A 96 1.07 9.15 -3.00
N ASN A 97 1.43 9.84 -1.92
CA ASN A 97 1.61 11.29 -1.94
C ASN A 97 3.05 11.68 -1.61
N SER A 98 3.52 12.74 -2.27
CA SER A 98 4.71 13.48 -1.86
C SER A 98 4.24 14.86 -1.41
N GLY A 99 4.18 15.07 -0.09
CA GLY A 99 3.55 16.27 0.46
C GLY A 99 2.10 16.36 0.02
N GLN A 100 1.74 17.44 -0.66
CA GLN A 100 0.37 17.64 -1.17
C GLN A 100 0.17 17.11 -2.58
N THR A 101 1.22 16.58 -3.19
CA THR A 101 1.15 16.07 -4.56
C THR A 101 0.80 14.59 -4.55
N VAL A 102 -0.27 14.21 -5.25
CA VAL A 102 -0.64 12.81 -5.43
C VAL A 102 0.16 12.26 -6.60
N LEU A 103 1.03 11.28 -6.32
CA LEU A 103 1.86 10.64 -7.35
C LEU A 103 1.12 9.51 -8.04
N ALA A 104 0.33 8.76 -7.30
CA ALA A 104 -0.41 7.62 -7.83
C ALA A 104 -1.64 7.35 -6.96
N ASP A 105 -2.68 6.75 -7.52
CA ASP A 105 -3.87 6.37 -6.78
C ASP A 105 -4.53 5.11 -7.37
N GLY A 106 -5.41 4.52 -6.58
CA GLY A 106 -6.18 3.34 -6.95
C GLY A 106 -7.21 3.02 -5.88
N GLN A 107 -7.89 1.91 -6.07
CA GLN A 107 -8.90 1.43 -5.12
C GLN A 107 -8.68 -0.03 -4.80
N TYR A 108 -9.04 -0.42 -3.58
CA TYR A 108 -9.02 -1.83 -3.20
C TYR A 108 -10.20 -2.57 -3.80
N ILE A 109 -9.91 -3.73 -4.35
CA ILE A 109 -10.89 -4.68 -4.85
C ILE A 109 -10.71 -5.99 -4.09
N GLU A 110 -11.77 -6.76 -4.01
CA GLU A 110 -11.71 -8.10 -3.42
C GLU A 110 -11.22 -9.10 -4.45
N GLU A 111 -10.30 -9.94 -4.04
CA GLU A 111 -9.81 -11.05 -4.86
C GLU A 111 -10.55 -12.33 -4.59
#